data_3f303779fea54668c7084eab9a426608
#
_entry.id   3f303779fea54668c7084eab9a426608
#
_cell.length_a   1.000
_cell.length_b   1.000
_cell.length_c   1.000
_cell.angle_alpha   90.00
_cell.angle_beta   90.00
_cell.angle_gamma   90.00
#
_symmetry.space_group_name_H-M   'P 1'
#
loop_
_entity.id
_entity.type
_entity.pdbx_description
1 polymer ?
#
loop_
_entity_poly.entity_id
_entity_poly.type
_entity_poly.pdbx_seq_one_letter_code
_entity_poly.pdbx_strand_id
1 'polypeptide(L)'
;GTTSEDEDGPAKRAALRKIEKLERSAQAAAARLATAKGALAELVGMNATFVIDDRECVIGRSTEDLKVDVDLSLEGRAMKISRQQAFLKLRWNGEFALRNVGHRPIWCNNTPLSTGQRCILRPHTLLEIGGLRLLFVPNPTLIRDVAPVGT
;
A
#
# COMPACT_ATOMS: atom_id res chain seq x y z
N GLY A 1 -23.61 -26.28 14.98
CA GLY A 1 -22.22 -26.14 14.94
C GLY A 1 -21.59 -25.97 13.61
N THR A 2 -22.30 -25.98 12.54
CA THR A 2 -21.74 -25.89 11.19
C THR A 2 -21.83 -24.51 10.58
N THR A 3 -22.15 -23.58 11.39
CA THR A 3 -22.51 -22.24 10.97
C THR A 3 -21.39 -21.48 10.30
N SER A 4 -20.13 -21.68 10.72
CA SER A 4 -19.03 -20.93 10.15
C SER A 4 -18.76 -21.29 8.68
N GLU A 5 -18.94 -22.55 8.30
CA GLU A 5 -18.78 -22.95 6.91
C GLU A 5 -19.90 -22.41 6.03
N ASP A 6 -21.13 -22.39 6.55
CA ASP A 6 -22.28 -21.85 5.86
C ASP A 6 -22.20 -20.34 5.70
N GLU A 7 -21.60 -19.66 6.67
CA GLU A 7 -21.38 -18.22 6.65
C GLU A 7 -20.24 -17.81 5.71
N ASP A 8 -19.29 -18.73 5.46
CA ASP A 8 -18.11 -18.49 4.65
C ASP A 8 -18.36 -18.91 3.20
N GLY A 9 -19.29 -18.26 2.54
CA GLY A 9 -19.62 -18.58 1.15
C GLY A 9 -18.44 -18.48 0.19
N PRO A 10 -18.65 -18.90 -1.09
CA PRO A 10 -17.56 -18.91 -2.10
C PRO A 10 -16.88 -17.57 -2.28
N ALA A 11 -17.62 -16.47 -2.23
CA ALA A 11 -17.05 -15.13 -2.38
C ALA A 11 -16.08 -14.80 -1.23
N LYS A 12 -16.44 -15.18 0.00
CA LYS A 12 -15.58 -14.94 1.16
C LYS A 12 -14.32 -15.81 1.09
N ARG A 13 -14.46 -17.07 0.68
CA ARG A 13 -13.30 -17.95 0.50
C ARG A 13 -12.37 -17.43 -0.59
N ALA A 14 -12.93 -16.92 -1.70
CA ALA A 14 -12.12 -16.32 -2.77
C ALA A 14 -11.37 -15.08 -2.27
N ALA A 15 -12.03 -14.24 -1.46
CA ALA A 15 -11.40 -13.06 -0.88
C ALA A 15 -10.26 -13.45 0.08
N LEU A 16 -10.47 -14.47 0.90
CA LEU A 16 -9.43 -14.98 1.80
C LEU A 16 -8.23 -15.52 1.05
N ARG A 17 -8.46 -16.26 -0.05
CA ARG A 17 -7.35 -16.76 -0.90
C ARG A 17 -6.55 -15.61 -1.51
N LYS A 18 -7.20 -14.52 -1.92
CA LYS A 18 -6.52 -13.33 -2.43
C LYS A 18 -5.66 -12.68 -1.36
N ILE A 19 -6.18 -12.56 -0.14
CA ILE A 19 -5.43 -12.02 1.00
C ILE A 19 -4.23 -12.90 1.32
N GLU A 20 -4.40 -14.22 1.35
CA GLU A 20 -3.30 -15.15 1.58
C GLU A 20 -2.22 -15.03 0.51
N LYS A 21 -2.62 -14.86 -0.76
CA LYS A 21 -1.66 -14.64 -1.85
C LYS A 21 -0.90 -13.32 -1.65
N LEU A 22 -1.58 -12.25 -1.27
CA LEU A 22 -0.93 -10.98 -0.96
C LEU A 22 0.05 -11.12 0.21
N GLU A 23 -0.31 -11.85 1.24
CA GLU A 23 0.56 -12.08 2.38
C GLU A 23 1.82 -12.84 1.98
N ARG A 24 1.69 -13.87 1.16
CA ARG A 24 2.86 -14.60 0.65
C ARG A 24 3.74 -13.70 -0.22
N SER A 25 3.13 -12.88 -1.06
CA SER A 25 3.85 -11.91 -1.88
C SER A 25 4.58 -10.88 -1.02
N ALA A 26 3.94 -10.44 0.07
CA ALA A 26 4.54 -9.51 1.01
C ALA A 26 5.74 -10.12 1.74
N GLN A 27 5.66 -11.40 2.12
CA GLN A 27 6.79 -12.11 2.72
C GLN A 27 7.97 -12.20 1.76
N ALA A 28 7.69 -12.51 0.48
CA ALA A 28 8.74 -12.52 -0.55
C ALA A 28 9.34 -11.13 -0.76
N ALA A 29 8.51 -10.09 -0.74
CA ALA A 29 8.97 -8.72 -0.85
C ALA A 29 9.86 -8.33 0.32
N ALA A 30 9.49 -8.68 1.54
CA ALA A 30 10.30 -8.41 2.72
C ALA A 30 11.67 -9.09 2.62
N ALA A 31 11.71 -10.32 2.12
CA ALA A 31 12.97 -11.03 1.90
C ALA A 31 13.85 -10.33 0.87
N ARG A 32 13.25 -9.84 -0.23
CA ARG A 32 13.98 -9.06 -1.24
C ARG A 32 14.51 -7.76 -0.67
N LEU A 33 13.70 -7.04 0.07
CA LEU A 33 14.06 -5.75 0.65
C LEU A 33 15.20 -5.86 1.67
N ALA A 34 15.30 -6.99 2.34
CA ALA A 34 16.41 -7.22 3.28
C ALA A 34 17.78 -7.18 2.60
N THR A 35 17.83 -7.47 1.29
CA THR A 35 19.08 -7.48 0.52
C THR A 35 19.14 -6.39 -0.53
N ALA A 36 18.03 -5.76 -0.86
CA ALA A 36 17.97 -4.73 -1.90
C ALA A 36 18.53 -3.40 -1.39
N LYS A 37 19.22 -2.70 -2.26
CA LYS A 37 19.72 -1.34 -1.98
C LYS A 37 18.76 -0.31 -2.58
N GLY A 38 18.46 0.74 -1.82
CA GLY A 38 17.68 1.89 -2.28
C GLY A 38 16.18 1.80 -2.11
N ALA A 39 15.63 0.62 -1.83
CA ALA A 39 14.19 0.45 -1.63
C ALA A 39 13.82 0.72 -0.17
N LEU A 40 13.06 1.78 0.07
CA LEU A 40 12.56 2.13 1.40
C LEU A 40 11.37 1.28 1.80
N ALA A 41 10.55 0.91 0.83
CA ALA A 41 9.36 0.10 1.03
C ALA A 41 8.87 -0.45 -0.31
N GLU A 42 7.91 -1.37 -0.25
CA GLU A 42 7.15 -1.80 -1.42
C GLU A 42 5.66 -1.75 -1.11
N LEU A 43 4.87 -1.43 -2.13
CA LEU A 43 3.42 -1.66 -2.14
C LEU A 43 3.18 -2.88 -3.01
N VAL A 44 2.69 -3.94 -2.40
CA VAL A 44 2.57 -5.24 -3.05
C VAL A 44 1.10 -5.51 -3.38
N GLY A 45 0.79 -5.53 -4.67
CA GLY A 45 -0.54 -5.86 -5.18
C GLY A 45 -0.62 -7.29 -5.69
N MET A 46 -1.75 -7.62 -6.27
CA MET A 46 -1.99 -8.94 -6.88
C MET A 46 -1.24 -9.10 -8.20
N ASN A 47 -1.11 -8.02 -8.95
CA ASN A 47 -0.56 -8.03 -10.31
C ASN A 47 0.73 -7.24 -10.43
N ALA A 48 0.95 -6.26 -9.56
CA ALA A 48 2.10 -5.37 -9.63
C ALA A 48 2.69 -5.16 -8.24
N THR A 49 3.98 -4.88 -8.21
CA THR A 49 4.71 -4.46 -7.01
C THR A 49 5.33 -3.10 -7.30
N PHE A 50 5.09 -2.15 -6.42
CA PHE A 50 5.57 -0.79 -6.57
C PHE A 50 6.69 -0.54 -5.56
N VAL A 51 7.86 -0.18 -6.05
CA VAL A 51 9.02 0.10 -5.22
C VAL A 51 9.01 1.56 -4.81
N ILE A 52 9.11 1.81 -3.51
CA ILE A 52 9.21 3.16 -2.95
C ILE A 52 10.67 3.41 -2.62
N ASP A 53 11.34 4.21 -3.41
CA ASP A 53 12.76 4.51 -3.27
C ASP A 53 13.03 5.98 -2.90
N ASP A 54 12.00 6.79 -2.85
CA ASP A 54 12.07 8.19 -2.45
C ASP A 54 11.32 8.44 -1.15
N ARG A 55 11.72 9.48 -0.43
CA ARG A 55 11.09 9.87 0.83
C ARG A 55 9.68 10.40 0.65
N GLU A 56 9.36 10.89 -0.54
CA GLU A 56 8.04 11.38 -0.89
C GLU A 56 7.63 10.78 -2.21
N CYS A 57 6.40 10.30 -2.29
CA CYS A 57 5.86 9.81 -3.54
C CYS A 57 4.37 10.06 -3.67
N VAL A 58 3.91 10.13 -4.90
CA VAL A 58 2.51 10.32 -5.25
C VAL A 58 1.95 9.01 -5.74
N ILE A 59 0.83 8.62 -5.17
CA ILE A 59 0.08 7.42 -5.54
C ILE A 59 -1.18 7.87 -6.28
N GLY A 60 -1.47 7.27 -7.42
CA GLY A 60 -2.66 7.61 -8.15
C GLY A 60 -2.75 6.93 -9.48
N ARG A 61 -3.20 7.68 -10.46
CA ARG A 61 -3.42 7.20 -11.82
C ARG A 61 -2.74 8.17 -12.78
N SER A 62 -1.69 7.71 -13.47
CA SER A 62 -0.99 8.53 -14.46
C SER A 62 -1.91 8.85 -15.65
N THR A 63 -1.74 10.05 -16.18
CA THR A 63 -2.38 10.49 -17.42
C THR A 63 -1.30 10.96 -18.39
N GLU A 64 -1.67 11.39 -19.59
CA GLU A 64 -0.70 11.91 -20.54
C GLU A 64 0.04 13.13 -19.98
N ASP A 65 -0.68 13.98 -19.25
CA ASP A 65 -0.14 15.24 -18.74
C ASP A 65 0.46 15.14 -17.34
N LEU A 66 0.11 14.09 -16.59
CA LEU A 66 0.54 13.95 -15.21
C LEU A 66 1.01 12.51 -14.96
N LYS A 67 2.26 12.35 -14.59
CA LYS A 67 2.80 11.06 -14.16
C LYS A 67 2.89 11.02 -12.65
N VAL A 68 2.54 9.89 -12.06
CA VAL A 68 2.65 9.65 -10.63
C VAL A 68 3.68 8.57 -10.38
N ASP A 69 4.22 8.56 -9.16
CA ASP A 69 5.28 7.60 -8.80
C ASP A 69 4.75 6.18 -8.68
N VAL A 70 3.57 6.03 -8.12
CA VAL A 70 2.87 4.75 -8.01
C VAL A 70 1.60 4.84 -8.85
N ASP A 71 1.67 4.26 -10.04
CA ASP A 71 0.56 4.27 -10.99
C ASP A 71 -0.28 3.01 -10.79
N LEU A 72 -1.40 3.15 -10.10
CA LEU A 72 -2.26 2.03 -9.76
C LEU A 72 -2.99 1.41 -10.95
N SER A 73 -2.96 2.06 -12.12
CA SER A 73 -3.48 1.44 -13.34
C SER A 73 -2.68 0.20 -13.75
N LEU A 74 -1.44 0.06 -13.26
CA LEU A 74 -0.61 -1.14 -13.47
C LEU A 74 -1.08 -2.32 -12.62
N GLU A 75 -1.81 -2.06 -11.55
CA GLU A 75 -2.36 -3.11 -10.70
C GLU A 75 -3.72 -3.60 -11.19
N GLY A 76 -4.54 -2.71 -11.70
CA GLY A 76 -5.90 -3.05 -12.14
C GLY A 76 -6.66 -1.83 -12.64
N ARG A 77 -7.98 -1.96 -12.69
CA ARG A 77 -8.84 -0.87 -13.14
C ARG A 77 -8.79 0.30 -12.16
N ALA A 78 -8.38 1.46 -12.67
CA ALA A 78 -8.14 2.64 -11.86
C ALA A 78 -9.18 3.75 -12.06
N MET A 79 -10.38 3.42 -12.55
CA MET A 79 -11.43 4.40 -12.85
C MET A 79 -11.92 5.13 -11.60
N LYS A 80 -11.87 4.46 -10.45
CA LYS A 80 -12.28 5.04 -9.17
C LYS A 80 -11.12 5.68 -8.40
N ILE A 81 -9.97 5.77 -9.04
CA ILE A 81 -8.76 6.31 -8.41
C ILE A 81 -8.50 7.69 -8.99
N SER A 82 -8.31 8.67 -8.13
CA SER A 82 -7.96 10.03 -8.54
C SER A 82 -6.56 10.05 -9.14
N ARG A 83 -6.33 11.00 -10.05
CA ARG A 83 -4.98 11.17 -10.65
C ARG A 83 -3.92 11.33 -9.58
N GLN A 84 -4.17 12.21 -8.61
CA GLN A 84 -3.40 12.26 -7.36
C GLN A 84 -4.31 11.77 -6.25
N GLN A 85 -4.15 10.51 -5.87
CA GLN A 85 -4.99 9.88 -4.87
C GLN A 85 -4.44 10.05 -3.47
N ALA A 86 -3.14 9.93 -3.32
CA ALA A 86 -2.50 10.00 -2.01
C ALA A 86 -1.05 10.45 -2.11
N PHE A 87 -0.58 11.04 -1.03
CA PHE A 87 0.83 11.35 -0.83
C PHE A 87 1.37 10.46 0.26
N LEU A 88 2.49 9.80 -0.03
CA LEU A 88 3.20 8.96 0.92
C LEU A 88 4.53 9.64 1.24
N LYS A 89 4.79 9.83 2.52
CA LYS A 89 5.99 10.53 2.98
C LYS A 89 6.66 9.78 4.10
N LEU A 90 7.97 9.54 3.95
CA LEU A 90 8.79 9.04 5.04
C LEU A 90 9.16 10.22 5.95
N ARG A 91 8.67 10.18 7.18
CA ARG A 91 8.97 11.18 8.18
C ARG A 91 10.39 10.96 8.70
N TRP A 92 10.99 12.02 9.17
CA TRP A 92 12.36 11.95 9.69
C TRP A 92 12.51 11.06 10.93
N ASN A 93 11.40 10.69 11.60
CA ASN A 93 11.40 9.72 12.70
C ASN A 93 11.32 8.26 12.23
N GLY A 94 11.33 8.02 10.93
CA GLY A 94 11.29 6.66 10.36
C GLY A 94 9.91 6.13 10.07
N GLU A 95 8.85 6.88 10.33
CA GLU A 95 7.49 6.45 10.04
C GLU A 95 7.03 6.95 8.67
N PHE A 96 6.29 6.11 7.95
CA PHE A 96 5.61 6.54 6.74
C PHE A 96 4.24 7.10 7.08
N ALA A 97 3.94 8.28 6.54
CA ALA A 97 2.63 8.92 6.65
C ALA A 97 1.94 8.88 5.29
N LEU A 98 0.70 8.47 5.27
CA LEU A 98 -0.15 8.48 4.08
C LEU A 98 -1.22 9.54 4.25
N ARG A 99 -1.34 10.43 3.26
CA ARG A 99 -2.41 11.42 3.22
C ARG A 99 -3.29 11.18 2.02
N ASN A 100 -4.59 11.05 2.25
CA ASN A 100 -5.54 10.91 1.16
C ASN A 100 -5.90 12.32 0.65
N VAL A 101 -5.65 12.55 -0.64
CA VAL A 101 -5.99 13.81 -1.30
C VAL A 101 -6.97 13.59 -2.46
N GLY A 102 -7.39 12.35 -2.66
CA GLY A 102 -8.36 11.99 -3.69
C GLY A 102 -9.81 12.17 -3.26
N HIS A 103 -10.72 11.87 -4.16
CA HIS A 103 -12.16 12.09 -3.94
C HIS A 103 -12.80 10.99 -3.08
N ARG A 104 -12.24 9.79 -3.08
CA ARG A 104 -12.80 8.63 -2.38
C ARG A 104 -11.93 8.25 -1.20
N PRO A 105 -12.51 7.64 -0.17
CA PRO A 105 -11.70 7.20 0.98
C PRO A 105 -10.72 6.09 0.58
N ILE A 106 -9.62 6.04 1.30
CA ILE A 106 -8.68 4.94 1.29
C ILE A 106 -8.95 4.12 2.55
N TRP A 107 -9.00 2.80 2.42
CA TRP A 107 -9.20 1.93 3.57
C TRP A 107 -7.86 1.39 4.03
N CYS A 108 -7.55 1.64 5.30
CA CYS A 108 -6.30 1.18 5.94
C CYS A 108 -6.69 0.16 7.01
N ASN A 109 -6.48 -1.13 6.73
CA ASN A 109 -6.92 -2.22 7.60
C ASN A 109 -8.39 -2.06 8.02
N ASN A 110 -9.27 -1.82 7.04
CA ASN A 110 -10.71 -1.61 7.23
C ASN A 110 -11.12 -0.32 7.95
N THR A 111 -10.18 0.60 8.17
CA THR A 111 -10.48 1.92 8.71
C THR A 111 -10.44 2.94 7.57
N PRO A 112 -11.52 3.70 7.34
CA PRO A 112 -11.53 4.66 6.26
C PRO A 112 -10.66 5.88 6.56
N LEU A 113 -9.90 6.28 5.57
CA LEU A 113 -9.13 7.52 5.57
C LEU A 113 -9.78 8.45 4.55
N SER A 114 -10.49 9.44 5.04
CA SER A 114 -11.23 10.37 4.19
C SER A 114 -10.32 11.41 3.54
N THR A 115 -10.83 12.08 2.52
CA THR A 115 -10.08 13.14 1.84
C THR A 115 -9.56 14.17 2.84
N GLY A 116 -8.29 14.50 2.75
CA GLY A 116 -7.62 15.45 3.63
C GLY A 116 -7.07 14.84 4.92
N GLN A 117 -7.45 13.62 5.25
CA GLN A 117 -6.94 12.92 6.43
C GLN A 117 -5.61 12.24 6.14
N ARG A 118 -4.83 12.06 7.18
CA ARG A 118 -3.57 11.31 7.11
C ARG A 118 -3.49 10.29 8.24
N CYS A 119 -2.73 9.24 8.01
CA CYS A 119 -2.44 8.22 9.01
C CYS A 119 -1.00 7.76 8.91
N ILE A 120 -0.51 7.13 9.95
CA ILE A 120 0.80 6.48 9.93
C ILE A 120 0.60 5.05 9.43
N LEU A 121 1.38 4.66 8.41
CA LEU A 121 1.34 3.29 7.90
C LEU A 121 2.26 2.40 8.72
N ARG A 122 1.67 1.44 9.39
CA ARG A 122 2.44 0.40 10.09
C ARG A 122 2.80 -0.71 9.10
N PRO A 123 3.85 -1.49 9.40
CA PRO A 123 4.21 -2.62 8.54
C PRO A 123 3.03 -3.54 8.29
N HIS A 124 2.89 -3.98 7.04
CA HIS A 124 1.84 -4.90 6.58
C HIS A 124 0.41 -4.35 6.70
N THR A 125 0.28 -3.04 6.66
CA THR A 125 -1.05 -2.42 6.52
C THR A 125 -1.62 -2.77 5.15
N LEU A 126 -2.86 -3.26 5.14
CA LEU A 126 -3.60 -3.49 3.90
C LEU A 126 -4.28 -2.20 3.49
N LEU A 127 -3.92 -1.70 2.32
CA LEU A 127 -4.55 -0.53 1.72
C LEU A 127 -5.57 -0.99 0.67
N GLU A 128 -6.76 -0.43 0.73
CA GLU A 128 -7.76 -0.62 -0.31
C GLU A 128 -8.05 0.74 -0.94
N ILE A 129 -7.74 0.86 -2.21
CA ILE A 129 -7.83 2.10 -2.97
C ILE A 129 -8.59 1.82 -4.26
N GLY A 130 -9.78 2.39 -4.41
CA GLY A 130 -10.59 2.21 -5.61
C GLY A 130 -10.87 0.76 -5.97
N GLY A 131 -11.01 -0.12 -4.98
CA GLY A 131 -11.22 -1.54 -5.16
C GLY A 131 -9.95 -2.36 -5.33
N LEU A 132 -8.79 -1.73 -5.40
CA LEU A 132 -7.50 -2.41 -5.47
C LEU A 132 -6.93 -2.60 -4.07
N ARG A 133 -6.24 -3.72 -3.83
CA ARG A 133 -5.65 -4.07 -2.54
C ARG A 133 -4.15 -4.13 -2.66
N LEU A 134 -3.47 -3.48 -1.72
CA LEU A 134 -2.01 -3.40 -1.68
C LEU A 134 -1.55 -3.60 -0.25
N LEU A 135 -0.49 -4.37 -0.06
CA LEU A 135 0.17 -4.49 1.24
C LEU A 135 1.40 -3.59 1.29
N PHE A 136 1.51 -2.85 2.37
CA PHE A 136 2.65 -1.97 2.61
C PHE A 136 3.74 -2.76 3.34
N VAL A 137 4.92 -2.88 2.69
CA VAL A 137 6.06 -3.65 3.21
C VAL A 137 7.27 -2.72 3.31
N PRO A 138 7.59 -2.18 4.48
CA PRO A 138 8.74 -1.31 4.66
C PRO A 138 10.04 -2.09 4.79
N ASN A 139 11.15 -1.40 4.51
CA ASN A 139 12.51 -1.89 4.74
C ASN A 139 13.08 -1.21 5.99
N PRO A 140 12.98 -1.82 7.17
CA PRO A 140 13.35 -1.14 8.40
C PRO A 140 14.85 -0.82 8.50
N THR A 141 15.69 -1.61 7.87
CA THR A 141 17.14 -1.36 7.88
C THR A 141 17.48 -0.09 7.12
N LEU A 142 16.98 0.04 5.88
CA LEU A 142 17.28 1.22 5.08
C LEU A 142 16.59 2.46 5.62
N ILE A 143 15.39 2.32 6.19
CA ILE A 143 14.68 3.43 6.81
C ILE A 143 15.50 4.03 7.95
N ARG A 144 16.11 3.20 8.79
CA ARG A 144 16.98 3.68 9.88
C ARG A 144 18.16 4.46 9.37
N ASP A 145 18.71 4.06 8.22
CA ASP A 145 19.88 4.72 7.65
C ASP A 145 19.55 6.09 7.07
N VAL A 146 18.36 6.26 6.49
CA VAL A 146 17.97 7.49 5.79
C VAL A 146 17.06 8.41 6.60
N ALA A 147 16.50 7.92 7.69
CA ALA A 147 15.65 8.69 8.60
C ALA A 147 16.21 8.52 10.03
N PRO A 148 17.22 9.29 10.39
CA PRO A 148 17.87 9.15 11.69
C PRO A 148 16.89 9.50 12.80
N VAL A 149 16.49 8.50 13.55
CA VAL A 149 15.52 8.61 14.63
C VAL A 149 16.19 9.21 15.86
N GLY A 150 15.43 9.99 16.62
CA GLY A 150 15.90 10.55 17.88
C GLY A 150 16.67 11.86 17.75
N THR A 151 16.72 12.38 16.57
CA THR A 151 17.32 13.69 16.32
C THR A 151 16.28 14.78 16.39
#